data_c054af614d9611fe5d9a9c9dfad1f0c5
#
_entry.id   c054af614d9611fe5d9a9c9dfad1f0c5
#
_cell.length_a   1.000
_cell.length_b   1.000
_cell.length_c   1.000
_cell.angle_alpha   90.00
_cell.angle_beta   90.00
_cell.angle_gamma   90.00
#
_symmetry.space_group_name_H-M   'P 1'
#
loop_
_entity.id
_entity.type
_entity.pdbx_description
1 polymer ?
#
loop_
_entity_poly.entity_id
_entity_poly.type
_entity_poly.pdbx_seq_one_letter_code
_entity_poly.pdbx_strand_id
1 'polypeptide(L)'
;MSKIISQDKIFLEKEGDDYFERNGPSVNQAIYKAIKFLRPKKKDTIFEIGCGCGSTLKKAQENFKSQVWGIDTSKKAINYAIRKHKLKHVFTDTFLNFTAKNKFNIVVSGGFLYVTPDKVLPKTINKMINSVKKDSYLVIWDYDTPVSYENSWKYNNKVKSYKRNLVNIILKKHPKLYLVSKILSLKNGKKLDSYNNSINIDNILSVMIFRKIS
;
A
#
# COMPACT_ATOMS: atom_id res chain seq x y z
N MET A 1 18.60 -16.97 -22.57
CA MET A 1 17.91 -15.82 -21.96
C MET A 1 17.46 -16.21 -20.57
N SER A 2 18.07 -15.67 -19.51
CA SER A 2 17.64 -15.91 -18.13
C SER A 2 16.23 -15.36 -17.96
N LYS A 3 15.26 -16.19 -17.55
CA LYS A 3 13.91 -15.75 -17.17
C LYS A 3 14.07 -14.70 -16.06
N ILE A 4 13.81 -13.43 -16.36
CA ILE A 4 13.74 -12.37 -15.34
C ILE A 4 12.60 -12.78 -14.40
N ILE A 5 12.96 -13.23 -13.21
CA ILE A 5 11.98 -13.55 -12.16
C ILE A 5 11.33 -12.21 -11.75
N SER A 6 10.00 -12.12 -11.82
CA SER A 6 9.29 -10.91 -11.41
C SER A 6 9.50 -10.66 -9.91
N GLN A 7 9.59 -9.39 -9.48
CA GLN A 7 9.72 -9.07 -8.05
C GLN A 7 8.57 -9.68 -7.22
N ASP A 8 7.35 -9.69 -7.76
CA ASP A 8 6.20 -10.33 -7.11
C ASP A 8 6.47 -11.81 -6.78
N LYS A 9 7.16 -12.53 -7.67
CA LYS A 9 7.53 -13.92 -7.44
C LYS A 9 8.57 -14.04 -6.31
N ILE A 10 9.57 -13.16 -6.28
CA ILE A 10 10.58 -13.13 -5.21
C ILE A 10 9.92 -12.89 -3.85
N PHE A 11 8.96 -11.96 -3.78
CA PHE A 11 8.21 -11.69 -2.55
C PHE A 11 7.32 -12.86 -2.15
N LEU A 12 6.65 -13.52 -3.10
CA LEU A 12 5.77 -14.65 -2.82
C LEU A 12 6.56 -15.90 -2.36
N GLU A 13 7.73 -16.14 -2.93
CA GLU A 13 8.53 -17.33 -2.62
C GLU A 13 9.28 -17.22 -1.28
N LYS A 14 9.79 -16.04 -0.94
CA LYS A 14 10.64 -15.87 0.22
C LYS A 14 10.61 -14.48 0.86
N GLU A 15 10.86 -13.42 0.09
CA GLU A 15 11.12 -12.08 0.63
C GLU A 15 9.95 -11.53 1.47
N GLY A 16 8.72 -11.91 1.16
CA GLY A 16 7.55 -11.55 1.95
C GLY A 16 7.62 -12.09 3.38
N ASP A 17 7.98 -13.37 3.53
CA ASP A 17 8.14 -14.00 4.84
C ASP A 17 9.35 -13.43 5.59
N ASP A 18 10.49 -13.25 4.92
CA ASP A 18 11.70 -12.63 5.49
C ASP A 18 11.41 -11.18 5.94
N TYR A 19 10.63 -10.43 5.17
CA TYR A 19 10.21 -9.08 5.54
C TYR A 19 9.38 -9.07 6.82
N PHE A 20 8.42 -9.98 6.95
CA PHE A 20 7.62 -10.12 8.15
C PHE A 20 8.45 -10.51 9.36
N GLU A 21 9.40 -11.42 9.22
CA GLU A 21 10.30 -11.83 10.31
C GLU A 21 11.18 -10.67 10.80
N ARG A 22 11.69 -9.84 9.90
CA ARG A 22 12.52 -8.68 10.27
C ARG A 22 11.74 -7.56 10.95
N ASN A 23 10.49 -7.34 10.58
CA ASN A 23 9.73 -6.17 11.05
C ASN A 23 8.68 -6.50 12.12
N GLY A 24 8.26 -7.76 12.21
CA GLY A 24 7.24 -8.20 13.14
C GLY A 24 5.87 -7.59 12.93
N PRO A 25 4.92 -7.88 13.83
CA PRO A 25 3.58 -7.31 13.78
C PRO A 25 3.59 -5.83 14.16
N SER A 26 3.11 -4.99 13.27
CA SER A 26 2.99 -3.54 13.53
C SER A 26 1.78 -2.93 12.83
N VAL A 27 1.24 -1.87 13.40
CA VAL A 27 0.21 -1.04 12.78
C VAL A 27 0.88 0.03 11.94
N ASN A 28 0.55 0.12 10.66
CA ASN A 28 0.95 1.27 9.86
C ASN A 28 0.15 2.49 10.29
N GLN A 29 0.77 3.33 11.13
CA GLN A 29 0.11 4.49 11.73
C GLN A 29 -0.31 5.53 10.69
N ALA A 30 0.43 5.68 9.58
CA ALA A 30 0.09 6.62 8.53
C ALA A 30 -1.21 6.18 7.80
N ILE A 31 -1.29 4.91 7.42
CA ILE A 31 -2.50 4.34 6.83
C ILE A 31 -3.67 4.37 7.82
N TYR A 32 -3.45 3.98 9.08
CA TYR A 32 -4.52 3.99 10.07
C TYR A 32 -5.10 5.40 10.31
N LYS A 33 -4.23 6.43 10.39
CA LYS A 33 -4.67 7.84 10.51
C LYS A 33 -5.47 8.29 9.29
N ALA A 34 -5.08 7.87 8.08
CA ALA A 34 -5.82 8.16 6.86
C ALA A 34 -7.20 7.48 6.85
N ILE A 35 -7.28 6.21 7.25
CA ILE A 35 -8.58 5.52 7.41
C ILE A 35 -9.46 6.28 8.44
N LYS A 36 -8.90 6.66 9.60
CA LYS A 36 -9.61 7.42 10.62
C LYS A 36 -10.12 8.78 10.10
N PHE A 37 -9.33 9.47 9.30
CA PHE A 37 -9.72 10.74 8.66
C PHE A 37 -10.94 10.57 7.75
N LEU A 38 -11.03 9.45 7.04
CA LEU A 38 -12.15 9.12 6.14
C LEU A 38 -13.44 8.72 6.88
N ARG A 39 -13.40 8.48 8.20
CA ARG A 39 -14.54 8.15 9.05
C ARG A 39 -15.42 7.01 8.50
N PRO A 40 -14.86 5.81 8.24
CA PRO A 40 -15.63 4.73 7.66
C PRO A 40 -16.80 4.32 8.56
N LYS A 41 -17.91 3.94 7.92
CA LYS A 41 -19.13 3.46 8.59
C LYS A 41 -19.07 1.93 8.76
N LYS A 42 -19.87 1.38 9.66
CA LYS A 42 -19.96 -0.07 9.92
C LYS A 42 -20.20 -0.91 8.65
N LYS A 43 -20.96 -0.39 7.68
CA LYS A 43 -21.24 -1.06 6.40
C LYS A 43 -20.14 -0.90 5.35
N ASP A 44 -19.15 -0.04 5.60
CA ASP A 44 -18.09 0.19 4.63
C ASP A 44 -17.10 -0.98 4.63
N THR A 45 -16.51 -1.22 3.48
CA THR A 45 -15.51 -2.26 3.26
C THR A 45 -14.15 -1.62 3.04
N ILE A 46 -13.13 -2.12 3.74
CA ILE A 46 -11.74 -1.66 3.66
C ILE A 46 -10.89 -2.80 3.09
N PHE A 47 -10.10 -2.52 2.06
CA PHE A 47 -9.19 -3.49 1.47
C PHE A 47 -7.75 -2.98 1.52
N GLU A 48 -6.84 -3.73 2.12
CA GLU A 48 -5.41 -3.39 2.21
C GLU A 48 -4.58 -4.30 1.30
N ILE A 49 -3.82 -3.67 0.40
CA ILE A 49 -2.87 -4.29 -0.51
C ILE A 49 -1.50 -4.26 0.16
N GLY A 50 -0.87 -5.43 0.33
CA GLY A 50 0.32 -5.57 1.16
C GLY A 50 -0.01 -5.41 2.64
N CYS A 51 -1.02 -6.15 3.12
CA CYS A 51 -1.56 -5.98 4.47
C CYS A 51 -0.65 -6.54 5.58
N GLY A 52 0.42 -7.25 5.22
CA GLY A 52 1.28 -7.93 6.17
C GLY A 52 0.47 -8.84 7.11
N CYS A 53 0.72 -8.72 8.40
CA CYS A 53 -0.02 -9.48 9.42
C CYS A 53 -1.41 -8.91 9.77
N GLY A 54 -1.91 -7.93 9.01
CA GLY A 54 -3.25 -7.39 9.17
C GLY A 54 -3.47 -6.53 10.42
N SER A 55 -2.40 -6.09 11.11
CA SER A 55 -2.55 -5.28 12.33
C SER A 55 -3.30 -3.97 12.10
N THR A 56 -3.09 -3.30 10.96
CA THR A 56 -3.81 -2.08 10.57
C THR A 56 -5.28 -2.37 10.33
N LEU A 57 -5.59 -3.45 9.60
CA LEU A 57 -6.95 -3.91 9.35
C LEU A 57 -7.67 -4.29 10.64
N LYS A 58 -7.00 -5.01 11.54
CA LYS A 58 -7.56 -5.38 12.84
C LYS A 58 -7.95 -4.15 13.65
N LYS A 59 -7.04 -3.17 13.76
CA LYS A 59 -7.31 -1.91 14.44
C LYS A 59 -8.46 -1.13 13.80
N ALA A 60 -8.52 -1.09 12.46
CA ALA A 60 -9.63 -0.44 11.75
C ALA A 60 -10.96 -1.16 11.99
N GLN A 61 -10.99 -2.49 11.94
CA GLN A 61 -12.19 -3.29 12.23
C GLN A 61 -12.72 -3.06 13.65
N GLU A 62 -11.83 -3.02 14.64
CA GLU A 62 -12.20 -2.80 16.05
C GLU A 62 -12.81 -1.42 16.29
N ASN A 63 -12.24 -0.39 15.67
CA ASN A 63 -12.66 0.99 15.91
C ASN A 63 -13.87 1.42 15.08
N PHE A 64 -14.00 0.94 13.84
CA PHE A 64 -15.05 1.39 12.92
C PHE A 64 -16.12 0.34 12.67
N LYS A 65 -15.89 -0.90 13.13
CA LYS A 65 -16.78 -2.05 12.89
C LYS A 65 -16.99 -2.34 11.40
N SER A 66 -16.10 -1.83 10.54
CA SER A 66 -16.13 -2.05 9.09
C SER A 66 -15.69 -3.47 8.74
N GLN A 67 -16.13 -3.96 7.59
CA GLN A 67 -15.63 -5.22 7.06
C GLN A 67 -14.23 -4.99 6.45
N VAL A 68 -13.27 -5.84 6.79
CA VAL A 68 -11.89 -5.68 6.34
C VAL A 68 -11.43 -6.85 5.50
N TRP A 69 -10.65 -6.54 4.47
CA TRP A 69 -10.08 -7.47 3.51
C TRP A 69 -8.59 -7.16 3.34
N GLY A 70 -7.79 -8.18 3.12
CA GLY A 70 -6.36 -7.97 2.92
C GLY A 70 -5.72 -9.01 2.02
N ILE A 71 -4.63 -8.61 1.38
CA ILE A 71 -3.78 -9.50 0.61
C ILE A 71 -2.32 -9.19 0.89
N ASP A 72 -1.52 -10.23 1.02
CA ASP A 72 -0.07 -10.13 1.16
C ASP A 72 0.61 -11.36 0.54
N THR A 73 1.84 -11.22 0.13
CA THR A 73 2.64 -12.33 -0.40
C THR A 73 3.23 -13.21 0.71
N SER A 74 3.33 -12.70 1.94
CA SER A 74 3.85 -13.44 3.09
C SER A 74 2.83 -14.42 3.65
N LYS A 75 3.10 -15.70 3.51
CA LYS A 75 2.31 -16.77 4.12
C LYS A 75 2.37 -16.73 5.65
N LYS A 76 3.54 -16.40 6.22
CA LYS A 76 3.72 -16.26 7.67
C LYS A 76 2.89 -15.11 8.24
N ALA A 77 2.92 -13.96 7.58
CA ALA A 77 2.15 -12.79 7.99
C ALA A 77 0.63 -13.06 7.91
N ILE A 78 0.14 -13.65 6.83
CA ILE A 78 -1.28 -13.99 6.67
C ILE A 78 -1.72 -15.05 7.71
N ASN A 79 -0.90 -16.07 7.97
CA ASN A 79 -1.18 -17.02 9.05
C ASN A 79 -1.27 -16.33 10.42
N TYR A 80 -0.43 -15.35 10.68
CA TYR A 80 -0.51 -14.53 11.90
C TYR A 80 -1.83 -13.74 11.95
N ALA A 81 -2.21 -13.08 10.85
CA ALA A 81 -3.46 -12.34 10.74
C ALA A 81 -4.70 -13.22 11.04
N ILE A 82 -4.72 -14.45 10.52
CA ILE A 82 -5.80 -15.40 10.76
C ILE A 82 -5.79 -15.90 12.22
N ARG A 83 -4.64 -16.35 12.71
CA ARG A 83 -4.56 -17.01 14.02
C ARG A 83 -4.63 -16.04 15.20
N LYS A 84 -3.92 -14.89 15.12
CA LYS A 84 -3.81 -13.91 16.21
C LYS A 84 -4.87 -12.82 16.13
N HIS A 85 -5.13 -12.28 14.94
CA HIS A 85 -6.10 -11.21 14.77
C HIS A 85 -7.51 -11.70 14.43
N LYS A 86 -7.67 -13.01 14.13
CA LYS A 86 -8.97 -13.62 13.76
C LYS A 86 -9.61 -12.95 12.54
N LEU A 87 -8.78 -12.46 11.61
CA LEU A 87 -9.27 -11.88 10.36
C LEU A 87 -9.74 -12.99 9.41
N LYS A 88 -10.92 -12.80 8.82
CA LYS A 88 -11.59 -13.82 7.98
C LYS A 88 -11.31 -13.68 6.49
N HIS A 89 -11.02 -12.45 6.03
CA HIS A 89 -10.89 -12.14 4.59
C HIS A 89 -9.48 -11.64 4.29
N VAL A 90 -8.47 -12.43 4.63
CA VAL A 90 -7.08 -12.17 4.30
C VAL A 90 -6.49 -13.35 3.54
N PHE A 91 -5.70 -13.07 2.49
CA PHE A 91 -5.28 -14.07 1.52
C PHE A 91 -3.79 -13.94 1.22
N THR A 92 -3.14 -15.08 0.97
CA THR A 92 -1.75 -15.11 0.47
C THR A 92 -1.77 -15.18 -1.04
N ASP A 93 -1.42 -14.09 -1.72
CA ASP A 93 -1.26 -14.03 -3.18
C ASP A 93 -0.54 -12.74 -3.57
N THR A 94 -0.18 -12.59 -4.83
CA THR A 94 0.22 -11.31 -5.41
C THR A 94 -1.01 -10.47 -5.74
N PHE A 95 -0.90 -9.15 -5.62
CA PHE A 95 -2.05 -8.29 -5.93
C PHE A 95 -2.51 -8.41 -7.38
N LEU A 96 -1.61 -8.64 -8.33
CA LEU A 96 -1.97 -8.77 -9.75
C LEU A 96 -2.72 -10.07 -10.07
N ASN A 97 -2.49 -11.15 -9.33
CA ASN A 97 -3.22 -12.40 -9.47
C ASN A 97 -4.57 -12.39 -8.74
N PHE A 98 -4.59 -11.80 -7.54
CA PHE A 98 -5.79 -11.79 -6.70
C PHE A 98 -6.99 -11.16 -7.41
N THR A 99 -8.14 -11.81 -7.34
CA THR A 99 -9.41 -11.31 -7.88
C THR A 99 -10.43 -11.17 -6.77
N ALA A 100 -10.75 -9.94 -6.40
CA ALA A 100 -11.84 -9.67 -5.49
C ALA A 100 -13.19 -9.74 -6.22
N LYS A 101 -14.18 -10.40 -5.61
CA LYS A 101 -15.55 -10.47 -6.16
C LYS A 101 -16.24 -9.10 -6.14
N ASN A 102 -15.89 -8.23 -5.21
CA ASN A 102 -16.53 -6.94 -4.97
C ASN A 102 -15.51 -5.80 -5.00
N LYS A 103 -15.99 -4.58 -5.24
CA LYS A 103 -15.24 -3.35 -5.02
C LYS A 103 -15.39 -2.89 -3.57
N PHE A 104 -14.47 -2.03 -3.12
CA PHE A 104 -14.35 -1.59 -1.74
C PHE A 104 -14.60 -0.09 -1.59
N ASN A 105 -15.09 0.32 -0.40
CA ASN A 105 -15.27 1.74 -0.07
C ASN A 105 -13.93 2.45 0.19
N ILE A 106 -12.97 1.73 0.77
CA ILE A 106 -11.62 2.25 0.98
C ILE A 106 -10.64 1.17 0.56
N VAL A 107 -9.79 1.49 -0.42
CA VAL A 107 -8.63 0.67 -0.80
C VAL A 107 -7.40 1.37 -0.27
N VAL A 108 -6.56 0.65 0.46
CA VAL A 108 -5.32 1.19 1.01
C VAL A 108 -4.11 0.39 0.56
N SER A 109 -2.98 1.07 0.46
CA SER A 109 -1.69 0.46 0.13
C SER A 109 -0.58 1.21 0.86
N GLY A 110 0.20 0.49 1.65
CA GLY A 110 1.27 1.08 2.45
C GLY A 110 2.62 0.44 2.18
N GLY A 111 3.55 1.20 1.55
CA GLY A 111 4.88 0.70 1.25
C GLY A 111 4.89 -0.47 0.26
N PHE A 112 4.06 -0.40 -0.77
CA PHE A 112 3.90 -1.46 -1.78
C PHE A 112 4.37 -1.00 -3.17
N LEU A 113 4.04 0.23 -3.57
CA LEU A 113 4.35 0.69 -4.93
C LEU A 113 5.85 0.93 -5.15
N TYR A 114 6.60 1.22 -4.09
CA TYR A 114 8.04 1.41 -4.21
C TYR A 114 8.83 0.13 -4.56
N VAL A 115 8.25 -1.04 -4.41
CA VAL A 115 8.81 -2.31 -4.90
C VAL A 115 8.12 -2.81 -6.17
N THR A 116 7.21 -2.01 -6.75
CA THR A 116 6.52 -2.36 -8.00
C THR A 116 7.33 -1.84 -9.20
N PRO A 117 7.82 -2.69 -10.12
CA PRO A 117 8.58 -2.26 -11.30
C PRO A 117 7.76 -1.36 -12.24
N ASP A 118 8.43 -0.41 -12.92
CA ASP A 118 7.78 0.55 -13.85
C ASP A 118 6.95 -0.13 -14.93
N LYS A 119 7.44 -1.26 -15.46
CA LYS A 119 6.75 -2.08 -16.46
C LYS A 119 5.36 -2.57 -16.02
N VAL A 120 5.12 -2.82 -14.72
CA VAL A 120 3.86 -3.32 -14.19
C VAL A 120 3.09 -2.27 -13.40
N LEU A 121 3.71 -1.14 -13.06
CA LEU A 121 3.11 -0.06 -12.29
C LEU A 121 1.76 0.43 -12.87
N PRO A 122 1.62 0.70 -14.20
CA PRO A 122 0.35 1.14 -14.77
C PRO A 122 -0.77 0.13 -14.57
N LYS A 123 -0.48 -1.17 -14.78
CA LYS A 123 -1.45 -2.25 -14.55
C LYS A 123 -1.84 -2.34 -13.07
N THR A 124 -0.88 -2.18 -12.18
CA THR A 124 -1.09 -2.20 -10.72
C THR A 124 -1.99 -1.04 -10.29
N ILE A 125 -1.70 0.19 -10.71
CA ILE A 125 -2.50 1.38 -10.39
C ILE A 125 -3.92 1.24 -10.96
N ASN A 126 -4.07 0.81 -12.22
CA ASN A 126 -5.39 0.55 -12.83
C ASN A 126 -6.20 -0.44 -11.99
N LYS A 127 -5.59 -1.53 -11.54
CA LYS A 127 -6.26 -2.53 -10.73
C LYS A 127 -6.65 -1.98 -9.33
N MET A 128 -5.79 -1.16 -8.70
CA MET A 128 -6.11 -0.48 -7.45
C MET A 128 -7.35 0.40 -7.61
N ILE A 129 -7.38 1.25 -8.63
CA ILE A 129 -8.50 2.17 -8.92
C ILE A 129 -9.78 1.40 -9.24
N ASN A 130 -9.67 0.30 -10.00
CA ASN A 130 -10.81 -0.55 -10.34
C ASN A 130 -11.37 -1.31 -9.13
N SER A 131 -10.56 -1.53 -8.10
CA SER A 131 -10.99 -2.12 -6.82
C SER A 131 -11.77 -1.14 -5.94
N VAL A 132 -11.71 0.17 -6.23
CA VAL A 132 -12.45 1.21 -5.50
C VAL A 132 -13.85 1.36 -6.08
N LYS A 133 -14.88 1.42 -5.24
CA LYS A 133 -16.25 1.79 -5.63
C LYS A 133 -16.29 3.23 -6.17
N LYS A 134 -17.34 3.57 -6.91
CA LYS A 134 -17.66 4.95 -7.23
C LYS A 134 -17.83 5.77 -5.94
N ASP A 135 -17.43 7.02 -5.95
CA ASP A 135 -17.50 7.97 -4.83
C ASP A 135 -16.79 7.52 -3.54
N SER A 136 -15.79 6.65 -3.70
CA SER A 136 -15.03 6.03 -2.62
C SER A 136 -13.53 6.32 -2.75
N TYR A 137 -12.70 5.79 -1.87
CA TYR A 137 -11.36 6.31 -1.65
C TYR A 137 -10.26 5.30 -1.95
N LEU A 138 -9.16 5.79 -2.55
CA LEU A 138 -7.86 5.13 -2.62
C LEU A 138 -6.88 5.88 -1.71
N VAL A 139 -6.24 5.17 -0.80
CA VAL A 139 -5.21 5.70 0.09
C VAL A 139 -3.88 5.02 -0.22
N ILE A 140 -2.87 5.81 -0.47
CA ILE A 140 -1.51 5.33 -0.72
C ILE A 140 -0.57 5.99 0.28
N TRP A 141 0.22 5.20 1.00
CA TRP A 141 1.37 5.65 1.75
C TRP A 141 2.62 5.04 1.16
N ASP A 142 3.45 5.88 0.52
CA ASP A 142 4.63 5.41 -0.17
C ASP A 142 5.68 6.53 -0.30
N TYR A 143 6.87 6.19 -0.80
CA TYR A 143 7.86 7.19 -1.14
C TYR A 143 7.32 8.16 -2.19
N ASP A 144 7.58 9.44 -1.97
CA ASP A 144 7.11 10.52 -2.83
C ASP A 144 8.23 11.52 -3.08
N THR A 145 8.92 11.34 -4.17
CA THR A 145 10.12 12.08 -4.52
C THR A 145 9.86 13.02 -5.70
N PRO A 146 10.53 14.19 -5.79
CA PRO A 146 10.36 15.14 -6.90
C PRO A 146 10.68 14.52 -8.26
N VAL A 147 11.70 13.67 -8.30
CA VAL A 147 12.17 12.97 -9.50
C VAL A 147 12.12 11.46 -9.27
N SER A 148 11.94 10.72 -10.37
CA SER A 148 11.92 9.26 -10.31
C SER A 148 13.32 8.68 -10.41
N TYR A 149 13.66 7.72 -9.58
CA TYR A 149 14.90 6.94 -9.63
C TYR A 149 14.72 5.58 -8.97
N GLU A 150 15.67 4.68 -9.20
CA GLU A 150 15.67 3.35 -8.59
C GLU A 150 16.93 3.12 -7.75
N ASN A 151 16.78 2.31 -6.70
CA ASN A 151 17.85 1.83 -5.85
C ASN A 151 17.78 0.32 -5.69
N SER A 152 18.89 -0.32 -5.38
CA SER A 152 18.88 -1.70 -4.96
C SER A 152 18.21 -1.83 -3.59
N TRP A 153 17.44 -2.89 -3.42
CA TRP A 153 16.87 -3.23 -2.11
C TRP A 153 17.96 -3.73 -1.17
N LYS A 154 18.09 -3.12 -0.03
CA LYS A 154 19.21 -3.41 0.89
C LYS A 154 19.23 -4.84 1.46
N TYR A 155 18.10 -5.53 1.47
CA TYR A 155 17.97 -6.88 2.02
C TYR A 155 18.01 -7.98 0.97
N ASN A 156 17.86 -7.64 -0.31
CA ASN A 156 17.87 -8.59 -1.41
C ASN A 156 18.26 -7.88 -2.71
N ASN A 157 19.46 -8.14 -3.22
CA ASN A 157 20.01 -7.47 -4.40
C ASN A 157 19.26 -7.78 -5.72
N LYS A 158 18.41 -8.81 -5.72
CA LYS A 158 17.51 -9.14 -6.86
C LYS A 158 16.27 -8.27 -6.89
N VAL A 159 16.01 -7.49 -5.84
CA VAL A 159 14.86 -6.60 -5.71
C VAL A 159 15.34 -5.15 -5.90
N LYS A 160 14.56 -4.38 -6.67
CA LYS A 160 14.75 -2.94 -6.83
C LYS A 160 13.68 -2.19 -6.04
N SER A 161 14.07 -1.04 -5.51
CA SER A 161 13.13 -0.07 -4.95
C SER A 161 13.06 1.16 -5.85
N TYR A 162 11.84 1.61 -6.12
CA TYR A 162 11.53 2.69 -7.05
C TYR A 162 11.00 3.89 -6.27
N LYS A 163 11.65 5.04 -6.42
CA LYS A 163 11.19 6.31 -5.85
C LYS A 163 10.51 7.11 -6.96
N ARG A 164 9.34 7.67 -6.70
CA ARG A 164 8.54 8.30 -7.78
C ARG A 164 7.69 9.44 -7.26
N ASN A 165 7.36 10.36 -8.14
CA ASN A 165 6.28 11.31 -7.93
C ASN A 165 4.93 10.63 -8.28
N LEU A 166 4.39 9.89 -7.33
CA LEU A 166 3.22 9.04 -7.55
C LEU A 166 1.95 9.86 -7.86
N VAL A 167 1.79 11.03 -7.26
CA VAL A 167 0.62 11.89 -7.52
C VAL A 167 0.56 12.27 -8.98
N ASN A 168 1.67 12.74 -9.55
CA ASN A 168 1.73 13.13 -10.96
C ASN A 168 1.49 11.94 -11.89
N ILE A 169 2.09 10.78 -11.58
CA ILE A 169 1.90 9.55 -12.38
C ILE A 169 0.44 9.11 -12.38
N ILE A 170 -0.22 9.16 -11.22
CA ILE A 170 -1.61 8.72 -11.06
C ILE A 170 -2.56 9.69 -11.75
N LEU A 171 -2.51 10.98 -11.42
CA LEU A 171 -3.48 11.96 -11.92
C LEU A 171 -3.37 12.20 -13.42
N LYS A 172 -2.16 12.16 -14.00
CA LYS A 172 -1.97 12.32 -15.45
C LYS A 172 -2.73 11.26 -16.27
N LYS A 173 -2.88 10.04 -15.72
CA LYS A 173 -3.50 8.91 -16.43
C LYS A 173 -4.94 8.62 -16.00
N HIS A 174 -5.38 9.18 -14.88
CA HIS A 174 -6.68 8.86 -14.27
C HIS A 174 -7.46 10.12 -13.90
N PRO A 175 -8.04 10.84 -14.88
CA PRO A 175 -8.75 12.11 -14.66
C PRO A 175 -10.01 11.96 -13.80
N LYS A 176 -10.48 10.72 -13.58
CA LYS A 176 -11.60 10.41 -12.67
C LYS A 176 -11.20 10.28 -11.20
N LEU A 177 -9.93 10.53 -10.87
CA LEU A 177 -9.46 10.63 -9.51
C LEU A 177 -9.28 12.09 -9.11
N TYR A 178 -9.76 12.42 -7.93
CA TYR A 178 -9.56 13.72 -7.29
C TYR A 178 -8.64 13.55 -6.07
N LEU A 179 -7.56 14.31 -6.01
CA LEU A 179 -6.66 14.33 -4.84
C LEU A 179 -7.33 15.10 -3.71
N VAL A 180 -7.72 14.39 -2.66
CA VAL A 180 -8.37 14.96 -1.47
C VAL A 180 -7.33 15.51 -0.50
N SER A 181 -6.21 14.79 -0.32
CA SER A 181 -5.16 15.16 0.63
C SER A 181 -3.83 14.54 0.24
N LYS A 182 -2.76 15.29 0.47
CA LYS A 182 -1.38 14.82 0.43
C LYS A 182 -0.64 15.35 1.64
N ILE A 183 -0.09 14.47 2.46
CA ILE A 183 0.68 14.82 3.66
C ILE A 183 2.07 14.22 3.53
N LEU A 184 3.08 15.08 3.50
CA LEU A 184 4.48 14.67 3.47
C LEU A 184 4.98 14.34 4.87
N SER A 185 5.82 13.34 4.97
CA SER A 185 6.51 12.97 6.20
C SER A 185 7.90 12.43 5.89
N LEU A 186 8.81 12.53 6.85
CA LEU A 186 10.08 11.82 6.78
C LEU A 186 9.88 10.35 7.14
N LYS A 187 10.81 9.49 6.69
CA LYS A 187 10.79 8.05 6.99
C LYS A 187 10.77 7.74 8.49
N ASN A 188 11.33 8.62 9.32
CA ASN A 188 11.30 8.51 10.78
C ASN A 188 9.96 8.93 11.42
N GLY A 189 8.93 9.23 10.61
CA GLY A 189 7.59 9.61 11.05
C GLY A 189 7.43 11.09 11.43
N LYS A 190 8.49 11.91 11.35
CA LYS A 190 8.36 13.35 11.54
C LYS A 190 7.57 13.95 10.37
N LYS A 191 6.59 14.78 10.70
CA LYS A 191 5.84 15.53 9.70
C LYS A 191 6.77 16.55 9.03
N LEU A 192 6.64 16.71 7.73
CA LEU A 192 7.37 17.70 6.97
C LEU A 192 6.52 18.96 6.87
N ASP A 193 6.80 19.94 7.74
CA ASP A 193 6.05 21.20 7.78
C ASP A 193 6.58 22.23 6.76
N SER A 194 7.87 22.12 6.41
CA SER A 194 8.51 22.95 5.38
C SER A 194 9.51 22.12 4.58
N TYR A 195 9.64 22.43 3.30
CA TYR A 195 10.67 21.85 2.44
C TYR A 195 11.92 22.71 2.51
N ASN A 196 13.04 22.14 2.90
CA ASN A 196 14.34 22.79 2.83
C ASN A 196 15.37 21.90 2.10
N ASN A 197 16.41 22.50 1.56
CA ASN A 197 17.42 21.82 0.74
C ASN A 197 18.25 20.77 1.51
N SER A 198 18.15 20.71 2.84
CA SER A 198 18.86 19.73 3.68
C SER A 198 18.11 18.40 3.81
N ILE A 199 16.89 18.31 3.27
CA ILE A 199 16.08 17.09 3.38
C ILE A 199 16.58 16.05 2.38
N ASN A 200 16.99 14.91 2.90
CA ASN A 200 17.30 13.76 2.05
C ASN A 200 16.00 13.25 1.41
N ILE A 201 15.90 13.42 0.08
CA ILE A 201 14.75 13.02 -0.72
C ILE A 201 14.44 11.52 -0.63
N ASP A 202 15.42 10.68 -0.33
CA ASP A 202 15.23 9.24 -0.10
C ASP A 202 14.36 8.91 1.11
N ASN A 203 14.18 9.86 2.01
CA ASN A 203 13.42 9.70 3.24
C ASN A 203 12.02 10.33 3.18
N ILE A 204 11.63 10.92 2.06
CA ILE A 204 10.32 11.54 1.90
C ILE A 204 9.29 10.47 1.58
N LEU A 205 8.27 10.39 2.41
CA LEU A 205 7.08 9.57 2.23
C LEU A 205 5.86 10.49 2.19
N SER A 206 4.81 10.08 1.52
CA SER A 206 3.54 10.79 1.61
C SER A 206 2.36 9.85 1.85
N VAL A 207 1.36 10.37 2.54
CA VAL A 207 0.01 9.82 2.55
C VAL A 207 -0.79 10.57 1.51
N MET A 208 -1.25 9.88 0.51
CA MET A 208 -2.06 10.41 -0.59
C MET A 208 -3.46 9.82 -0.51
N ILE A 209 -4.47 10.66 -0.45
CA ILE A 209 -5.88 10.25 -0.43
C ILE A 209 -6.54 10.74 -1.71
N PHE A 210 -7.01 9.80 -2.51
CA PHE A 210 -7.75 10.08 -3.73
C PHE A 210 -9.21 9.67 -3.56
N ARG A 211 -10.14 10.47 -4.09
CA ARG A 211 -11.54 10.09 -4.27
C ARG A 211 -11.77 9.71 -5.72
N LYS A 212 -12.38 8.56 -5.95
CA LYS A 212 -12.82 8.15 -7.27
C LYS A 212 -14.18 8.77 -7.55
N ILE A 213 -14.21 9.69 -8.48
CA ILE A 213 -15.44 10.27 -9.05
C ILE A 213 -15.87 9.43 -10.26
N SER A 214 -17.13 9.42 -10.57
CA SER A 214 -17.80 8.55 -11.57
C SER A 214 -17.10 8.38 -12.91
#